data_bf08a6fe05f9f0a8dadf89c17ca1d95b
#
_entry.id   bf08a6fe05f9f0a8dadf89c17ca1d95b
#
_cell.length_a   1.000
_cell.length_b   1.000
_cell.length_c   1.000
_cell.angle_alpha   90.00
_cell.angle_beta   90.00
_cell.angle_gamma   90.00
#
_symmetry.space_group_name_H-M   'P 1'
#
loop_
_entity.id
_entity.type
_entity.pdbx_description
1 polymer ?
#
loop_
_entity_poly.entity_id
_entity_poly.type
_entity_poly.pdbx_seq_one_letter_code
_entity_poly.pdbx_strand_id
1 'polypeptide(L)'
;EAVPVVDGNVERVFARLTGCRESGSELKRQAWEWARRNLFAKDPGAWNQALMELGATVCTPRDPACGSCPVAERCVAKQSWTVGELPVGRRRTALVHLLHVVWVPVADGRLALRRIPPGQWWEGLWEFPRVDATADRDEAEASLRRMIPGAWPERLGSFRHVVTHHK
;
A
#
# COMPACT_ATOMS: atom_id res chain seq x y z
N GLU A 1 -8.01 -21.22 12.88
CA GLU A 1 -6.68 -21.08 13.49
C GLU A 1 -6.55 -19.65 14.02
N ALA A 2 -6.05 -19.49 15.28
CA ALA A 2 -5.84 -18.18 15.87
C ALA A 2 -4.55 -17.56 15.31
N VAL A 3 -4.69 -16.57 14.40
CA VAL A 3 -3.58 -15.91 13.72
C VAL A 3 -3.64 -14.41 13.97
N PRO A 4 -2.51 -13.76 14.35
CA PRO A 4 -2.45 -12.31 14.46
C PRO A 4 -2.47 -11.64 13.09
N VAL A 5 -2.86 -10.37 13.07
CA VAL A 5 -2.73 -9.48 11.91
C VAL A 5 -1.70 -8.39 12.26
N VAL A 6 -0.80 -8.11 11.33
CA VAL A 6 0.18 -7.02 11.47
C VAL A 6 0.18 -6.17 10.21
N ASP A 7 -0.42 -5.00 10.33
CA ASP A 7 -0.42 -3.93 9.33
C ASP A 7 0.45 -2.76 9.80
N GLY A 8 0.47 -1.67 9.04
CA GLY A 8 1.23 -0.46 9.42
C GLY A 8 0.76 0.19 10.73
N ASN A 9 -0.49 0.01 11.13
CA ASN A 9 -1.01 0.50 12.41
C ASN A 9 -0.43 -0.32 13.55
N VAL A 10 -0.47 -1.65 13.42
CA VAL A 10 0.07 -2.57 14.42
C VAL A 10 1.59 -2.45 14.52
N GLU A 11 2.33 -2.30 13.41
CA GLU A 11 3.77 -2.02 13.43
C GLU A 11 4.09 -0.76 14.24
N ARG A 12 3.30 0.30 14.08
CA ARG A 12 3.47 1.56 14.82
C ARG A 12 3.15 1.41 16.31
N VAL A 13 2.02 0.76 16.64
CA VAL A 13 1.64 0.47 18.02
C VAL A 13 2.74 -0.35 18.69
N PHE A 14 3.20 -1.43 18.05
CA PHE A 14 4.30 -2.25 18.53
C PHE A 14 5.56 -1.43 18.81
N ALA A 15 6.02 -0.65 17.82
CA ALA A 15 7.24 0.13 17.93
C ALA A 15 7.20 1.10 19.12
N ARG A 16 6.07 1.80 19.31
CA ARG A 16 5.88 2.75 20.42
C ARG A 16 5.70 2.06 21.76
N LEU A 17 4.91 0.99 21.81
CA LEU A 17 4.64 0.27 23.04
C LEU A 17 5.90 -0.38 23.62
N THR A 18 6.75 -0.94 22.75
CA THR A 18 7.98 -1.65 23.16
C THR A 18 9.24 -0.78 23.10
N GLY A 19 9.18 0.42 22.52
CA GLY A 19 10.35 1.25 22.28
C GLY A 19 11.25 0.74 21.16
N CYS A 20 10.74 -0.12 20.26
CA CYS A 20 11.51 -0.72 19.17
C CYS A 20 11.98 0.35 18.19
N ARG A 21 13.31 0.41 17.98
CA ARG A 21 13.97 1.36 17.05
C ARG A 21 14.34 0.74 15.71
N GLU A 22 13.98 -0.52 15.48
CA GLU A 22 14.17 -1.17 14.20
C GLU A 22 13.26 -0.56 13.12
N SER A 23 13.61 -0.78 11.86
CA SER A 23 12.85 -0.30 10.72
C SER A 23 12.71 -1.35 9.61
N GLY A 24 11.82 -1.12 8.64
CA GLY A 24 11.67 -2.00 7.48
C GLY A 24 11.28 -3.42 7.82
N SER A 25 11.99 -4.40 7.25
CA SER A 25 11.70 -5.83 7.41
C SER A 25 11.92 -6.32 8.84
N GLU A 26 12.90 -5.75 9.54
CA GLU A 26 13.22 -6.15 10.91
C GLU A 26 12.14 -5.70 11.89
N LEU A 27 11.65 -4.45 11.79
CA LEU A 27 10.49 -3.99 12.55
C LEU A 27 9.29 -4.91 12.32
N LYS A 28 9.01 -5.23 11.05
CA LYS A 28 7.89 -6.09 10.70
C LYS A 28 8.04 -7.49 11.30
N ARG A 29 9.22 -8.09 11.23
CA ARG A 29 9.50 -9.41 11.81
C ARG A 29 9.24 -9.41 13.31
N GLN A 30 9.78 -8.42 14.03
CA GLN A 30 9.60 -8.31 15.49
C GLN A 30 8.14 -8.03 15.87
N ALA A 31 7.43 -7.20 15.10
CA ALA A 31 6.00 -6.94 15.32
C ALA A 31 5.17 -8.24 15.17
N TRP A 32 5.48 -9.07 14.17
CA TRP A 32 4.83 -10.37 14.00
C TRP A 32 5.10 -11.34 15.16
N GLU A 33 6.35 -11.39 15.63
CA GLU A 33 6.70 -12.23 16.79
C GLU A 33 6.00 -11.75 18.05
N TRP A 34 5.97 -10.45 18.29
CA TRP A 34 5.28 -9.84 19.40
C TRP A 34 3.78 -10.11 19.33
N ALA A 35 3.15 -9.93 18.17
CA ALA A 35 1.74 -10.16 17.99
C ALA A 35 1.35 -11.63 18.25
N ARG A 36 2.16 -12.59 17.80
CA ARG A 36 1.95 -14.03 18.08
C ARG A 36 2.02 -14.35 19.57
N ARG A 37 2.98 -13.77 20.29
CA ARG A 37 3.17 -14.02 21.73
C ARG A 37 2.06 -13.42 22.58
N ASN A 38 1.43 -12.36 22.11
CA ASN A 38 0.41 -11.62 22.86
C ASN A 38 -1.01 -11.85 22.35
N LEU A 39 -1.20 -12.72 21.35
CA LEU A 39 -2.50 -13.01 20.77
C LEU A 39 -3.45 -13.58 21.84
N PHE A 40 -4.61 -12.95 22.00
CA PHE A 40 -5.66 -13.48 22.85
C PHE A 40 -6.38 -14.64 22.15
N ALA A 41 -5.93 -15.86 22.41
CA ALA A 41 -6.38 -17.05 21.70
C ALA A 41 -7.88 -17.37 21.82
N LYS A 42 -8.56 -16.87 22.87
CA LYS A 42 -10.02 -17.07 23.05
C LYS A 42 -10.85 -16.22 22.09
N ASP A 43 -10.35 -15.04 21.71
CA ASP A 43 -10.98 -14.15 20.73
C ASP A 43 -9.90 -13.41 19.92
N PRO A 44 -9.27 -14.10 18.96
CA PRO A 44 -8.21 -13.50 18.15
C PRO A 44 -8.74 -12.40 17.20
N GLY A 45 -10.01 -12.48 16.83
CA GLY A 45 -10.66 -11.46 15.99
C GLY A 45 -10.77 -10.13 16.71
N ALA A 46 -11.36 -10.12 17.90
CA ALA A 46 -11.49 -8.90 18.72
C ALA A 46 -10.12 -8.32 19.09
N TRP A 47 -9.12 -9.17 19.39
CA TRP A 47 -7.77 -8.73 19.69
C TRP A 47 -7.10 -8.02 18.50
N ASN A 48 -7.18 -8.61 17.30
CA ASN A 48 -6.66 -8.01 16.08
C ASN A 48 -7.34 -6.67 15.78
N GLN A 49 -8.68 -6.64 15.89
CA GLN A 49 -9.46 -5.44 15.65
C GLN A 49 -9.08 -4.33 16.64
N ALA A 50 -8.97 -4.64 17.92
CA ALA A 50 -8.59 -3.68 18.94
C ALA A 50 -7.21 -3.04 18.68
N LEU A 51 -6.23 -3.82 18.23
CA LEU A 51 -4.91 -3.28 17.88
C LEU A 51 -4.94 -2.38 16.63
N MET A 52 -5.68 -2.80 15.60
CA MET A 52 -5.83 -1.98 14.40
C MET A 52 -6.55 -0.67 14.72
N GLU A 53 -7.63 -0.69 15.50
CA GLU A 53 -8.36 0.49 15.92
C GLU A 53 -7.52 1.39 16.83
N LEU A 54 -6.79 0.83 17.77
CA LEU A 54 -5.86 1.60 18.59
C LEU A 54 -4.87 2.39 17.73
N GLY A 55 -4.34 1.74 16.70
CA GLY A 55 -3.46 2.40 15.74
C GLY A 55 -4.16 3.45 14.88
N ALA A 56 -5.38 3.18 14.44
CA ALA A 56 -6.13 4.07 13.56
C ALA A 56 -6.67 5.32 14.27
N THR A 57 -7.12 5.18 15.53
CA THR A 57 -7.90 6.23 16.21
C THR A 57 -7.15 6.92 17.36
N VAL A 58 -6.28 6.24 18.05
CA VAL A 58 -5.56 6.74 19.23
C VAL A 58 -4.08 6.91 18.97
N CYS A 59 -3.39 5.83 18.60
CA CYS A 59 -1.95 5.83 18.34
C CYS A 59 -1.65 6.25 16.90
N THR A 60 -2.17 7.39 16.46
CA THR A 60 -2.05 7.93 15.11
C THR A 60 -0.60 8.29 14.75
N PRO A 61 -0.24 8.37 13.44
CA PRO A 61 1.11 8.74 13.02
C PRO A 61 1.55 10.12 13.51
N ARG A 62 0.63 11.08 13.48
CA ARG A 62 0.84 12.46 13.95
C ARG A 62 -0.11 12.71 15.12
N ASP A 63 0.34 13.46 16.09
CA ASP A 63 -0.44 13.90 17.27
C ASP A 63 -1.27 12.77 17.93
N PRO A 64 -0.64 11.67 18.37
CA PRO A 64 -1.37 10.57 19.00
C PRO A 64 -1.98 11.00 20.33
N ALA A 65 -3.20 10.53 20.57
CA ALA A 65 -3.96 10.84 21.80
C ALA A 65 -3.47 10.01 22.99
N CYS A 66 -2.20 10.18 23.39
CA CYS A 66 -1.57 9.40 24.46
C CYS A 66 -2.25 9.56 25.83
N GLY A 67 -2.93 10.68 26.06
CA GLY A 67 -3.67 10.95 27.31
C GLY A 67 -4.89 10.03 27.51
N SER A 68 -5.54 9.62 26.42
CA SER A 68 -6.68 8.71 26.43
C SER A 68 -6.34 7.27 26.01
N CYS A 69 -5.04 6.97 25.82
CA CYS A 69 -4.62 5.66 25.36
C CYS A 69 -4.76 4.60 26.49
N PRO A 70 -5.49 3.49 26.25
CA PRO A 70 -5.71 2.47 27.28
C PRO A 70 -4.45 1.73 27.71
N VAL A 71 -3.37 1.80 26.92
CA VAL A 71 -2.08 1.15 27.23
C VAL A 71 -0.97 2.18 27.54
N ALA A 72 -1.34 3.43 27.79
CA ALA A 72 -0.42 4.55 28.00
C ALA A 72 0.64 4.30 29.09
N GLU A 73 0.24 3.69 30.19
CA GLU A 73 1.12 3.42 31.33
C GLU A 73 2.20 2.38 31.05
N ARG A 74 1.95 1.50 30.07
CA ARG A 74 2.91 0.47 29.64
C ARG A 74 3.69 0.85 28.39
N CYS A 75 3.44 2.05 27.88
CA CYS A 75 4.05 2.49 26.62
C CYS A 75 5.45 3.07 26.84
N VAL A 76 6.46 2.35 26.40
CA VAL A 76 7.88 2.77 26.51
C VAL A 76 8.11 4.12 25.83
N ALA A 77 7.57 4.32 24.62
CA ALA A 77 7.73 5.57 23.88
C ALA A 77 7.11 6.78 24.61
N LYS A 78 5.98 6.60 25.30
CA LYS A 78 5.36 7.65 26.12
C LYS A 78 6.24 7.98 27.34
N GLN A 79 6.71 6.96 28.04
CA GLN A 79 7.54 7.13 29.23
C GLN A 79 8.89 7.79 28.91
N SER A 80 9.48 7.48 27.76
CA SER A 80 10.76 8.03 27.28
C SER A 80 10.64 9.28 26.41
N TRP A 81 9.43 9.81 26.20
CA TRP A 81 9.16 10.98 25.36
C TRP A 81 9.57 10.82 23.89
N THR A 82 9.64 9.58 23.38
CA THR A 82 10.08 9.25 22.02
C THR A 82 8.93 8.91 21.06
N VAL A 83 7.70 9.25 21.41
CA VAL A 83 6.49 8.92 20.60
C VAL A 83 6.59 9.47 19.18
N GLY A 84 7.15 10.68 19.01
CA GLY A 84 7.34 11.32 17.70
C GLY A 84 8.47 10.72 16.86
N GLU A 85 9.39 9.98 17.48
CA GLU A 85 10.51 9.33 16.82
C GLU A 85 10.18 7.92 16.31
N LEU A 86 9.12 7.33 16.86
CA LEU A 86 8.75 5.94 16.58
C LEU A 86 7.41 5.82 15.81
N PRO A 87 7.33 4.89 14.87
CA PRO A 87 8.41 4.02 14.39
C PRO A 87 9.50 4.81 13.65
N VAL A 88 10.73 4.31 13.66
CA VAL A 88 11.82 4.91 12.87
C VAL A 88 11.44 4.87 11.39
N GLY A 89 11.48 6.03 10.74
CA GLY A 89 11.02 6.19 9.36
C GLY A 89 11.74 5.25 8.39
N ARG A 90 11.00 4.59 7.54
CA ARG A 90 11.58 3.90 6.37
C ARG A 90 12.24 4.95 5.47
N ARG A 91 13.43 4.66 4.95
CA ARG A 91 13.94 5.40 3.79
C ARG A 91 12.84 5.39 2.73
N ARG A 92 12.42 6.58 2.31
CA ARG A 92 11.44 6.69 1.22
C ARG A 92 12.08 6.06 -0.02
N THR A 93 11.48 5.01 -0.53
CA THR A 93 11.82 4.48 -1.84
C THR A 93 11.59 5.58 -2.87
N ALA A 94 12.54 5.79 -3.77
CA ALA A 94 12.36 6.74 -4.85
C ALA A 94 11.09 6.39 -5.64
N LEU A 95 10.32 7.41 -5.98
CA LEU A 95 9.13 7.20 -6.80
C LEU A 95 9.57 6.82 -8.22
N VAL A 96 9.01 5.74 -8.72
CA VAL A 96 9.17 5.34 -10.12
C VAL A 96 8.01 5.97 -10.90
N HIS A 97 8.36 6.81 -11.86
CA HIS A 97 7.37 7.40 -12.77
C HIS A 97 7.20 6.49 -13.97
N LEU A 98 6.00 5.99 -14.15
CA LEU A 98 5.62 5.20 -15.31
C LEU A 98 4.62 6.01 -16.15
N LEU A 99 4.82 6.02 -17.44
CA LEU A 99 3.88 6.60 -18.39
C LEU A 99 3.31 5.48 -19.27
N HIS A 100 1.99 5.35 -19.27
CA HIS A 100 1.30 4.42 -20.15
C HIS A 100 0.38 5.16 -21.11
N VAL A 101 0.41 4.79 -22.36
CA VAL A 101 -0.63 5.16 -23.32
C VAL A 101 -1.67 4.04 -23.32
N VAL A 102 -2.90 4.40 -23.04
CA VAL A 102 -4.03 3.46 -22.91
C VAL A 102 -5.03 3.75 -24.01
N TRP A 103 -5.49 2.70 -24.69
CA TRP A 103 -6.57 2.80 -25.65
C TRP A 103 -7.87 2.26 -25.06
N VAL A 104 -8.94 2.95 -25.39
CA VAL A 104 -10.31 2.52 -25.07
C VAL A 104 -10.99 2.21 -26.42
N PRO A 105 -10.80 0.99 -26.98
CA PRO A 105 -11.41 0.65 -28.25
C PRO A 105 -12.93 0.50 -28.08
N VAL A 106 -13.68 1.21 -28.94
CA VAL A 106 -15.14 1.16 -28.96
C VAL A 106 -15.58 0.74 -30.38
N ALA A 107 -16.42 -0.29 -30.48
CA ALA A 107 -17.05 -0.70 -31.70
C ALA A 107 -18.49 -1.16 -31.39
N ASP A 108 -19.46 -0.64 -32.13
CA ASP A 108 -20.89 -1.00 -31.97
C ASP A 108 -21.40 -0.90 -30.51
N GLY A 109 -20.96 0.16 -29.79
CA GLY A 109 -21.31 0.38 -28.38
C GLY A 109 -20.66 -0.60 -27.38
N ARG A 110 -19.72 -1.41 -27.84
CA ARG A 110 -18.95 -2.36 -26.99
C ARG A 110 -17.54 -1.89 -26.79
N LEU A 111 -16.99 -2.19 -25.61
CA LEU A 111 -15.60 -1.93 -25.26
C LEU A 111 -14.76 -3.20 -25.45
N ALA A 112 -13.58 -3.06 -26.07
CA ALA A 112 -12.63 -4.15 -26.14
C ALA A 112 -11.63 -4.09 -24.99
N LEU A 113 -11.46 -5.21 -24.30
CA LEU A 113 -10.49 -5.41 -23.23
C LEU A 113 -9.54 -6.54 -23.63
N ARG A 114 -8.33 -6.49 -23.09
CA ARG A 114 -7.38 -7.60 -23.17
C ARG A 114 -7.16 -8.21 -21.78
N ARG A 115 -6.76 -9.47 -21.76
CA ARG A 115 -6.29 -10.09 -20.52
C ARG A 115 -4.82 -9.73 -20.29
N ILE A 116 -4.47 -9.38 -19.06
CA ILE A 116 -3.08 -9.06 -18.70
C ILE A 116 -2.22 -10.33 -18.86
N PRO A 117 -1.13 -10.25 -19.64
CA PRO A 117 -0.28 -11.40 -19.91
C PRO A 117 0.44 -11.93 -18.66
N PRO A 118 0.90 -13.20 -18.70
CA PRO A 118 1.74 -13.77 -17.66
C PRO A 118 3.00 -12.93 -17.38
N GLY A 119 3.41 -12.87 -16.11
CA GLY A 119 4.59 -12.13 -15.67
C GLY A 119 4.40 -10.63 -15.49
N GLN A 120 3.24 -10.10 -15.77
CA GLN A 120 2.90 -8.69 -15.50
C GLN A 120 2.09 -8.55 -14.21
N TRP A 121 2.16 -7.37 -13.59
CA TRP A 121 1.32 -7.06 -12.44
C TRP A 121 -0.15 -7.22 -12.80
N TRP A 122 -0.90 -7.87 -11.91
CA TRP A 122 -2.32 -8.21 -12.09
C TRP A 122 -2.58 -9.20 -13.22
N GLU A 123 -1.63 -10.08 -13.50
CA GLU A 123 -1.78 -11.18 -14.43
C GLU A 123 -3.16 -11.82 -14.38
N GLY A 124 -3.74 -12.01 -15.54
CA GLY A 124 -5.05 -12.65 -15.70
C GLY A 124 -6.27 -11.74 -15.49
N LEU A 125 -6.09 -10.50 -14.97
CA LEU A 125 -7.18 -9.53 -14.93
C LEU A 125 -7.41 -8.91 -16.32
N TRP A 126 -8.56 -8.25 -16.48
CA TRP A 126 -8.92 -7.54 -17.71
C TRP A 126 -8.53 -6.08 -17.62
N GLU A 127 -7.92 -5.57 -18.70
CA GLU A 127 -7.54 -4.16 -18.82
C GLU A 127 -7.83 -3.63 -20.22
N PHE A 128 -7.88 -2.31 -20.38
CA PHE A 128 -7.77 -1.71 -21.70
C PHE A 128 -6.36 -1.93 -22.29
N PRO A 129 -6.23 -2.14 -23.62
CA PRO A 129 -4.92 -2.22 -24.26
C PRO A 129 -4.05 -1.02 -23.89
N ARG A 130 -2.84 -1.27 -23.40
CA ARG A 130 -1.87 -0.24 -23.03
C ARG A 130 -0.47 -0.64 -23.43
N VAL A 131 0.37 0.35 -23.65
CA VAL A 131 1.81 0.19 -23.82
C VAL A 131 2.55 1.13 -22.89
N ASP A 132 3.74 0.73 -22.47
CA ASP A 132 4.64 1.58 -21.73
C ASP A 132 5.21 2.66 -22.65
N ALA A 133 5.03 3.91 -22.24
CA ALA A 133 5.48 5.10 -22.96
C ALA A 133 6.52 5.87 -22.13
N THR A 134 7.10 5.26 -21.13
CA THR A 134 8.04 5.91 -20.20
C THR A 134 9.30 6.39 -20.92
N ALA A 135 9.76 5.66 -21.94
CA ALA A 135 10.92 6.03 -22.74
C ALA A 135 10.54 6.90 -23.96
N ASP A 136 9.49 6.52 -24.69
CA ASP A 136 9.06 7.21 -25.91
C ASP A 136 7.54 7.08 -26.11
N ARG A 137 6.89 8.22 -26.06
CA ARG A 137 5.43 8.31 -26.21
C ARG A 137 4.98 8.07 -27.65
N ASP A 138 5.69 8.60 -28.62
CA ASP A 138 5.28 8.54 -30.03
C ASP A 138 5.42 7.10 -30.54
N GLU A 139 6.47 6.39 -30.13
CA GLU A 139 6.63 4.97 -30.42
C GLU A 139 5.53 4.12 -29.75
N ALA A 140 5.16 4.45 -28.52
CA ALA A 140 4.08 3.77 -27.81
C ALA A 140 2.73 3.98 -28.51
N GLU A 141 2.42 5.19 -28.96
CA GLU A 141 1.20 5.48 -29.74
C GLU A 141 1.22 4.73 -31.07
N ALA A 142 2.37 4.70 -31.76
CA ALA A 142 2.52 3.95 -33.00
C ALA A 142 2.34 2.43 -32.79
N SER A 143 2.81 1.90 -31.68
CA SER A 143 2.61 0.50 -31.32
C SER A 143 1.13 0.17 -31.08
N LEU A 144 0.40 1.02 -30.39
CA LEU A 144 -1.05 0.84 -30.21
C LEU A 144 -1.81 0.89 -31.54
N ARG A 145 -1.45 1.80 -32.45
CA ARG A 145 -2.07 1.87 -33.78
C ARG A 145 -1.87 0.58 -34.58
N ARG A 146 -0.70 -0.06 -34.45
CA ARG A 146 -0.45 -1.38 -35.08
C ARG A 146 -1.32 -2.49 -34.49
N MET A 147 -1.66 -2.41 -33.22
CA MET A 147 -2.51 -3.41 -32.57
C MET A 147 -3.97 -3.35 -33.02
N ILE A 148 -4.45 -2.18 -33.47
CA ILE A 148 -5.85 -1.97 -33.87
C ILE A 148 -5.87 -1.24 -35.23
N PRO A 149 -5.61 -1.95 -36.33
CA PRO A 149 -5.64 -1.38 -37.67
C PRO A 149 -7.00 -0.77 -38.02
N GLY A 150 -7.00 0.40 -38.64
CA GLY A 150 -8.22 1.09 -39.04
C GLY A 150 -8.92 1.89 -37.94
N ALA A 151 -8.37 1.91 -36.72
CA ALA A 151 -8.91 2.76 -35.66
C ALA A 151 -8.46 4.23 -35.84
N TRP A 152 -9.36 5.16 -35.59
CA TRP A 152 -9.09 6.60 -35.57
C TRP A 152 -9.10 7.05 -34.08
N PRO A 153 -7.91 7.22 -33.48
CA PRO A 153 -7.85 7.57 -32.07
C PRO A 153 -8.18 9.04 -31.84
N GLU A 154 -9.04 9.29 -30.87
CA GLU A 154 -9.28 10.60 -30.30
C GLU A 154 -8.61 10.68 -28.94
N ARG A 155 -7.95 11.81 -28.63
CA ARG A 155 -7.32 12.01 -27.35
C ARG A 155 -8.37 12.41 -26.31
N LEU A 156 -8.64 11.52 -25.36
CA LEU A 156 -9.61 11.77 -24.29
C LEU A 156 -9.02 12.60 -23.14
N GLY A 157 -7.74 12.43 -22.82
CA GLY A 157 -7.09 13.17 -21.74
C GLY A 157 -5.92 12.45 -21.10
N SER A 158 -5.49 12.94 -19.96
CA SER A 158 -4.48 12.29 -19.11
C SER A 158 -4.84 12.45 -17.64
N PHE A 159 -4.50 11.47 -16.83
CA PHE A 159 -4.64 11.56 -15.38
C PHE A 159 -3.40 10.97 -14.72
N ARG A 160 -3.18 11.35 -13.45
CA ARG A 160 -2.10 10.81 -12.63
C ARG A 160 -2.71 9.95 -11.54
N HIS A 161 -2.16 8.78 -11.38
CA HIS A 161 -2.52 7.86 -10.31
C HIS A 161 -1.27 7.40 -9.57
N VAL A 162 -1.39 7.19 -8.25
CA VAL A 162 -0.29 6.72 -7.41
C VAL A 162 -0.65 5.36 -6.87
N VAL A 163 0.17 4.37 -7.20
CA VAL A 163 0.03 3.01 -6.66
C VAL A 163 1.28 2.71 -5.85
N THR A 164 1.13 2.65 -4.52
CA THR A 164 2.23 2.43 -3.59
C THR A 164 3.40 3.40 -3.82
N HIS A 165 4.48 2.98 -4.49
CA HIS A 165 5.66 3.79 -4.81
C HIS A 165 5.78 4.12 -6.31
N HIS A 166 4.76 3.80 -7.11
CA HIS A 166 4.66 4.16 -8.52
C HIS A 166 3.71 5.35 -8.72
N LYS A 167 4.04 6.24 -9.64
CA LYS A 167 3.21 7.36 -10.10
C LYS A 167 3.00 7.27 -11.59
#